data_abde24e84c754bf839bfb1c6e2e5fd11
#
_entry.id   abde24e84c754bf839bfb1c6e2e5fd11
#
_cell.length_a   1.000
_cell.length_b   1.000
_cell.length_c   1.000
_cell.angle_alpha   90.00
_cell.angle_beta   90.00
_cell.angle_gamma   90.00
#
_symmetry.space_group_name_H-M   'P 1'
#
loop_
_entity.id
_entity.type
_entity.pdbx_description
1 polymer ?
#
loop_
_entity_poly.entity_id
_entity_poly.type
_entity_poly.pdbx_seq_one_letter_code
_entity_poly.pdbx_strand_id
1 'polypeptide(L)' 'MAPTGSDRPETEFPRSIGAPATRALAAAGYTRLDQLSGVPAAELAALHGVGPKALRLLAEVLAERGQSLG' A
#
# COMPACT_ATOMS: atom_id res chain seq x y z
N MET A 1 -16.34 18.45 7.75
CA MET A 1 -15.91 18.36 7.58
C MET A 1 -14.97 18.06 7.13
N ALA A 2 -14.57 17.91 6.84
CA ALA A 2 -13.86 17.59 6.49
C ALA A 2 -12.95 17.36 6.20
N PRO A 3 -12.60 16.98 5.87
CA PRO A 3 -11.73 16.49 5.62
C PRO A 3 -10.76 16.80 5.26
N THR A 4 -10.47 16.94 5.42
CA THR A 4 -9.60 17.24 5.34
C THR A 4 -8.57 16.70 4.89
N GLY A 5 -7.73 16.27 5.09
CA GLY A 5 -6.61 15.67 4.69
C GLY A 5 -6.32 15.64 3.29
N SER A 6 -6.78 16.40 2.69
CA SER A 6 -6.82 16.32 1.41
C SER A 6 -5.63 16.43 0.58
N ASP A 7 -4.51 16.80 1.09
CA ASP A 7 -3.35 16.95 0.25
C ASP A 7 -2.62 15.65 0.01
N ARG A 8 -3.22 14.51 0.31
CA ARG A 8 -2.63 13.21 0.00
C ARG A 8 -3.72 12.27 -0.46
N PRO A 9 -3.34 11.20 -1.18
CA PRO A 9 -4.35 10.24 -1.63
C PRO A 9 -5.08 9.63 -0.47
N GLU A 10 -6.33 9.35 -0.65
CA GLU A 10 -7.13 8.68 0.36
C GLU A 10 -6.84 7.20 0.30
N THR A 11 -5.86 6.77 1.04
CA THR A 11 -5.51 5.36 1.11
C THR A 11 -5.33 4.95 2.55
N GLU A 12 -5.39 3.64 2.80
CA GLU A 12 -5.19 3.09 4.12
C GLU A 12 -3.74 2.75 4.40
N PHE A 13 -2.87 2.98 3.45
CA PHE A 13 -1.49 2.53 3.56
C PHE A 13 -0.74 3.35 4.59
N PRO A 14 0.20 2.73 5.33
CA PRO A 14 0.97 3.48 6.31
C PRO A 14 1.88 4.49 5.61
N ARG A 15 2.10 5.60 6.28
CA ARG A 15 2.99 6.63 5.74
C ARG A 15 4.40 6.13 5.58
N SER A 16 4.77 5.15 6.37
CA SER A 16 6.14 4.65 6.37
C SER A 16 6.54 4.02 5.05
N ILE A 17 5.58 3.65 4.20
CA ILE A 17 5.95 3.13 2.89
C ILE A 17 6.40 4.24 1.94
N GLY A 18 6.09 5.49 2.26
CA GLY A 18 6.52 6.63 1.46
C GLY A 18 5.52 7.04 0.39
N ALA A 19 5.61 8.30 -0.01
CA ALA A 19 4.70 8.83 -1.02
C ALA A 19 4.83 8.14 -2.38
N PRO A 20 6.05 7.83 -2.87
CA PRO A 20 6.15 7.15 -4.16
C PRO A 20 5.43 5.81 -4.19
N ALA A 21 5.54 5.02 -3.12
CA ALA A 21 4.87 3.73 -3.06
C ALA A 21 3.37 3.92 -2.98
N THR A 22 2.92 4.88 -2.19
CA THR A 22 1.49 5.16 -2.07
C THR A 22 0.89 5.54 -3.42
N ARG A 23 1.58 6.40 -4.15
CA ARG A 23 1.11 6.83 -5.46
C ARG A 23 1.10 5.68 -6.45
N ALA A 24 2.13 4.84 -6.40
CA ALA A 24 2.22 3.71 -7.32
C ALA A 24 1.07 2.74 -7.09
N LEU A 25 0.77 2.47 -5.82
CA LEU A 25 -0.33 1.58 -5.50
C LEU A 25 -1.66 2.17 -5.94
N ALA A 26 -1.86 3.46 -5.68
CA ALA A 26 -3.11 4.11 -6.09
C ALA A 26 -3.27 4.08 -7.61
N ALA A 27 -2.19 4.31 -8.34
CA ALA A 27 -2.24 4.29 -9.79
C ALA A 27 -2.57 2.90 -10.32
N ALA A 28 -2.20 1.86 -9.58
CA ALA A 28 -2.51 0.49 -9.97
C ALA A 28 -3.90 0.05 -9.49
N GLY A 29 -4.62 0.94 -8.81
CA GLY A 29 -5.97 0.62 -8.37
C GLY A 29 -6.06 0.15 -6.93
N TYR A 30 -4.96 0.20 -6.18
CA TYR A 30 -4.97 -0.24 -4.79
C TYR A 30 -5.02 0.97 -3.87
N THR A 31 -6.09 1.09 -3.11
CA THR A 31 -6.24 2.17 -2.15
C THR A 31 -6.50 1.65 -0.75
N ARG A 32 -6.72 0.35 -0.59
CA ARG A 32 -7.04 -0.24 0.70
C ARG A 32 -6.20 -1.48 0.92
N LEU A 33 -5.90 -1.74 2.18
CA LEU A 33 -5.10 -2.90 2.55
C LEU A 33 -5.77 -4.20 2.17
N ASP A 34 -7.09 -4.27 2.29
CA ASP A 34 -7.82 -5.47 1.90
C ASP A 34 -7.53 -5.88 0.46
N GLN A 35 -7.31 -4.90 -0.41
CA GLN A 35 -7.08 -5.18 -1.81
C GLN A 35 -5.75 -5.85 -2.04
N LEU A 36 -4.83 -5.72 -1.10
CA LEU A 36 -3.50 -6.32 -1.22
C LEU A 36 -3.48 -7.75 -0.73
N SER A 37 -4.45 -8.14 0.07
CA SER A 37 -4.49 -9.50 0.59
C SER A 37 -4.60 -10.49 -0.56
N GLY A 38 -3.68 -11.43 -0.64
CA GLY A 38 -3.65 -12.41 -1.71
C GLY A 38 -2.96 -11.97 -2.98
N VAL A 39 -2.57 -10.70 -3.08
CA VAL A 39 -1.87 -10.21 -4.28
C VAL A 39 -0.41 -10.65 -4.21
N PRO A 40 0.13 -11.25 -5.29
CA PRO A 40 1.52 -11.67 -5.26
C PRO A 40 2.46 -10.48 -5.01
N ALA A 41 3.41 -10.69 -4.11
CA ALA A 41 4.38 -9.64 -3.81
C ALA A 41 5.12 -9.20 -5.06
N ALA A 42 5.36 -10.12 -5.99
CA ALA A 42 6.06 -9.80 -7.22
C ALA A 42 5.31 -8.77 -8.06
N GLU A 43 3.98 -8.81 -8.03
CA GLU A 43 3.20 -7.82 -8.77
C GLU A 43 3.37 -6.43 -8.17
N LEU A 44 3.38 -6.35 -6.85
CA LEU A 44 3.58 -5.06 -6.21
C LEU A 44 5.00 -4.57 -6.41
N ALA A 45 5.96 -5.47 -6.38
CA ALA A 45 7.36 -5.10 -6.57
C ALA A 45 7.61 -4.57 -7.97
N ALA A 46 6.81 -4.97 -8.92
CA ALA A 46 6.95 -4.49 -10.30
C ALA A 46 6.48 -3.05 -10.47
N LEU A 47 5.73 -2.53 -9.51
CA LEU A 47 5.24 -1.16 -9.61
C LEU A 47 6.38 -0.19 -9.35
N HIS A 48 6.49 0.79 -10.22
CA HIS A 48 7.52 1.81 -10.06
C HIS A 48 7.22 2.63 -8.82
N GLY A 49 8.15 2.69 -7.90
CA GLY A 49 7.96 3.41 -6.65
C GLY A 49 7.72 2.51 -5.45
N VAL A 50 7.46 1.22 -5.68
CA VAL A 50 7.30 0.26 -4.59
C VAL A 50 8.59 -0.52 -4.46
N GLY A 51 9.35 -0.22 -3.42
CA GLY A 51 10.61 -0.91 -3.18
C GLY A 51 10.47 -2.03 -2.16
N PRO A 52 11.57 -2.75 -1.89
CA PRO A 52 11.52 -3.87 -0.95
C PRO A 52 11.14 -3.45 0.45
N LYS A 53 11.53 -2.26 0.86
CA LYS A 53 11.17 -1.77 2.19
C LYS A 53 9.67 -1.54 2.31
N ALA A 54 9.08 -0.95 1.26
CA ALA A 54 7.64 -0.71 1.25
C ALA A 54 6.89 -2.03 1.27
N LEU A 55 7.36 -3.02 0.51
CA LEU A 55 6.73 -4.34 0.51
C LEU A 55 6.77 -4.98 1.89
N ARG A 56 7.90 -4.87 2.57
CA ARG A 56 8.03 -5.45 3.90
C ARG A 56 7.05 -4.80 4.87
N LEU A 57 6.96 -3.47 4.81
CA LEU A 57 6.05 -2.76 5.70
C LEU A 57 4.60 -3.13 5.42
N LEU A 58 4.24 -3.24 4.15
CA LEU A 58 2.89 -3.65 3.79
C LEU A 58 2.59 -5.06 4.29
N ALA A 59 3.55 -5.96 4.15
CA ALA A 59 3.36 -7.33 4.62
C ALA A 59 3.17 -7.36 6.13
N GLU A 60 3.92 -6.53 6.87
CA GLU A 60 3.78 -6.48 8.31
C GLU A 60 2.42 -5.95 8.73
N VAL A 61 1.94 -4.92 8.06
CA VAL A 61 0.64 -4.36 8.38
C VAL A 61 -0.46 -5.36 8.07
N LEU A 62 -0.35 -6.06 6.96
CA LEU A 62 -1.33 -7.08 6.61
C LEU A 62 -1.31 -8.21 7.65
N ALA A 63 -0.13 -8.60 8.09
CA ALA A 63 -0.03 -9.66 9.09
C ALA A 63 -0.75 -9.28 10.38
N GLU A 64 -0.67 -8.01 10.76
CA GLU A 64 -1.38 -7.53 11.95
C GLU A 64 -2.88 -7.64 11.81
N ARG A 65 -3.37 -7.70 10.59
CA ARG A 65 -4.79 -7.81 10.30
C ARG A 65 -5.19 -9.25 10.00
N GLY A 66 -4.25 -10.19 10.16
CA GLY A 66 -4.52 -11.58 9.83
C GLY A 66 -4.52 -11.86 8.34
N GLN A 67 -3.91 -10.98 7.56
CA GLN A 67 -3.87 -11.10 6.10
C GLN A 67 -2.42 -11.23 5.63
N SER A 68 -2.24 -11.53 4.36
CA SER A 68 -0.89 -11.64 3.82
C SER A 68 -0.94 -11.47 2.31
N LEU A 69 0.22 -11.14 1.74
CA LEU A 69 0.39 -11.13 0.29
C LEU A 69 0.37 -12.55 -0.23
N GLY A 70 -0.01 -12.70 -1.48
CA GLY A 70 -0.06 -14.00 -2.11
C GLY A 70 1.27 -14.59 -2.49
#